data_e8f9c7a07ba194366b5af49c5167255f
#
_entry.id   e8f9c7a07ba194366b5af49c5167255f
#
_cell.length_a   1.000
_cell.length_b   1.000
_cell.length_c   1.000
_cell.angle_alpha   90.00
_cell.angle_beta   90.00
_cell.angle_gamma   90.00
#
_symmetry.space_group_name_H-M   'P 1'
#
loop_
_entity.id
_entity.type
_entity.pdbx_description
1 polymer ?
#
loop_
_entity_poly.entity_id
_entity_poly.type
_entity_poly.pdbx_seq_one_letter_code
_entity_poly.pdbx_strand_id
1 'polypeptide(L)'
;AEYAEQIGSVCRAVWNTGLEQRREYRRRGAWMNYRPQAGELAEAKSEHCWLAEVPGHCLQQTLMDLDKACRDHGTFGVRWRSARRWAPSFRFPEGSKMGVEKLNRAKSQIKLPKLGWVKFRKTRSLEGETIRSATVAKDGRHWYISLLVEDGKSAPQAHAAPDTAVGVDRGVVVAVATSAGDLLDQVFT
;
A
#
# COMPACT_ATOMS: atom_id res chain seq x y z
N ALA A 1 3.76 -13.33 13.71
CA ALA A 1 4.88 -12.89 12.87
C ALA A 1 5.15 -13.88 11.72
N GLU A 2 5.28 -15.16 12.00
CA GLU A 2 5.61 -16.21 11.02
C GLU A 2 4.63 -16.25 9.84
N TYR A 3 3.33 -16.29 10.11
CA TYR A 3 2.32 -16.29 9.04
C TYR A 3 2.33 -14.99 8.19
N ALA A 4 2.68 -13.85 8.76
CA ALA A 4 2.85 -12.62 7.99
C ALA A 4 4.09 -12.70 7.06
N GLU A 5 5.17 -13.35 7.49
CA GLU A 5 6.33 -13.66 6.63
C GLU A 5 5.94 -14.60 5.48
N GLN A 6 5.14 -15.62 5.78
CA GLN A 6 4.61 -16.55 4.76
C GLN A 6 3.79 -15.79 3.71
N ILE A 7 2.83 -14.95 4.12
CA ILE A 7 2.05 -14.14 3.18
C ILE A 7 2.98 -13.27 2.32
N GLY A 8 3.94 -12.58 2.93
CA GLY A 8 4.89 -11.74 2.23
C GLY A 8 5.72 -12.52 1.19
N SER A 9 6.20 -13.71 1.57
CA SER A 9 6.96 -14.59 0.68
C SER A 9 6.13 -15.06 -0.52
N VAL A 10 4.87 -15.43 -0.29
CA VAL A 10 3.94 -15.83 -1.36
C VAL A 10 3.60 -14.65 -2.27
N CYS A 11 3.34 -13.46 -1.72
CA CYS A 11 3.15 -12.24 -2.53
C CYS A 11 4.38 -11.92 -3.39
N ARG A 12 5.59 -12.15 -2.86
CA ARG A 12 6.84 -11.98 -3.62
C ARG A 12 6.93 -12.99 -4.77
N ALA A 13 6.59 -14.24 -4.54
CA ALA A 13 6.56 -15.28 -5.58
C ALA A 13 5.56 -14.90 -6.68
N VAL A 14 4.33 -14.55 -6.33
CA VAL A 14 3.29 -14.13 -7.28
C VAL A 14 3.71 -12.91 -8.10
N TRP A 15 4.34 -11.90 -7.47
CA TRP A 15 4.89 -10.74 -8.18
C TRP A 15 5.94 -11.16 -9.21
N ASN A 16 6.90 -11.99 -8.81
CA ASN A 16 7.99 -12.40 -9.69
C ASN A 16 7.48 -13.27 -10.84
N THR A 17 6.65 -14.27 -10.56
CA THR A 17 6.05 -15.10 -11.61
C THR A 17 5.23 -14.26 -12.58
N GLY A 18 4.39 -13.34 -12.07
CA GLY A 18 3.59 -12.45 -12.91
C GLY A 18 4.46 -11.51 -13.76
N LEU A 19 5.58 -11.02 -13.23
CA LEU A 19 6.52 -10.20 -13.98
C LEU A 19 7.23 -11.00 -15.08
N GLU A 20 7.63 -12.25 -14.80
CA GLU A 20 8.23 -13.14 -15.81
C GLU A 20 7.26 -13.37 -16.97
N GLN A 21 6.03 -13.77 -16.67
CA GLN A 21 5.00 -13.95 -17.70
C GLN A 21 4.86 -12.71 -18.58
N ARG A 22 4.74 -11.52 -17.98
CA ARG A 22 4.61 -10.27 -18.74
C ARG A 22 5.81 -9.99 -19.64
N ARG A 23 7.02 -10.27 -19.16
CA ARG A 23 8.25 -10.11 -19.94
C ARG A 23 8.28 -11.06 -21.11
N GLU A 24 7.91 -12.33 -20.90
CA GLU A 24 7.84 -13.31 -21.99
C GLU A 24 6.80 -12.94 -23.06
N TYR A 25 5.61 -12.51 -22.65
CA TYR A 25 4.60 -12.02 -23.60
C TYR A 25 5.12 -10.81 -24.39
N ARG A 26 5.77 -9.85 -23.71
CA ARG A 26 6.36 -8.67 -24.38
C ARG A 26 7.47 -9.03 -25.38
N ARG A 27 8.32 -10.00 -25.07
CA ARG A 27 9.35 -10.49 -26.01
C ARG A 27 8.74 -11.09 -27.28
N ARG A 28 7.55 -11.67 -27.17
CA ARG A 28 6.78 -12.23 -28.32
C ARG A 28 5.88 -11.21 -29.00
N GLY A 29 5.97 -9.92 -28.66
CA GLY A 29 5.13 -8.87 -29.22
C GLY A 29 3.69 -8.82 -28.68
N ALA A 30 3.37 -9.63 -27.66
CA ALA A 30 2.05 -9.68 -27.04
C ALA A 30 1.99 -8.89 -25.71
N TRP A 31 0.76 -8.69 -25.21
CA TRP A 31 0.51 -8.00 -23.95
C TRP A 31 -0.24 -8.91 -22.98
N MET A 32 0.18 -8.87 -21.73
CA MET A 32 -0.52 -9.48 -20.62
C MET A 32 -0.81 -8.41 -19.56
N ASN A 33 -2.01 -8.40 -19.04
CA ASN A 33 -2.46 -7.50 -17.98
C ASN A 33 -2.96 -8.29 -16.75
N TYR A 34 -3.59 -7.59 -15.81
CA TYR A 34 -4.10 -8.18 -14.58
C TYR A 34 -5.13 -9.31 -14.81
N ARG A 35 -6.08 -9.15 -15.76
CA ARG A 35 -7.22 -10.08 -15.89
C ARG A 35 -6.82 -11.53 -16.19
N PRO A 36 -6.04 -11.82 -17.24
CA PRO A 36 -5.57 -13.19 -17.49
C PRO A 36 -4.78 -13.76 -16.29
N GLN A 37 -3.88 -12.97 -15.70
CA GLN A 37 -3.09 -13.42 -14.56
C GLN A 37 -3.93 -13.72 -13.32
N ALA A 38 -5.04 -12.99 -13.10
CA ALA A 38 -5.97 -13.28 -12.02
C ALA A 38 -6.71 -14.61 -12.22
N GLY A 39 -7.04 -14.96 -13.47
CA GLY A 39 -7.59 -16.28 -13.83
C GLY A 39 -6.60 -17.40 -13.57
N GLU A 40 -5.38 -17.29 -14.10
CA GLU A 40 -4.30 -18.27 -13.88
C GLU A 40 -3.95 -18.41 -12.37
N LEU A 41 -3.99 -17.32 -11.60
CA LEU A 41 -3.80 -17.39 -10.15
C LEU A 41 -4.92 -18.19 -9.47
N ALA A 42 -6.16 -18.06 -9.94
CA ALA A 42 -7.31 -18.79 -9.38
C ALA A 42 -7.16 -20.31 -9.64
N GLU A 43 -6.73 -20.69 -10.85
CA GLU A 43 -6.42 -22.07 -11.21
C GLU A 43 -5.25 -22.61 -10.38
N ALA A 44 -4.13 -21.91 -10.35
CA ALA A 44 -2.96 -22.29 -9.56
C ALA A 44 -3.27 -22.48 -8.07
N LYS A 45 -4.21 -21.71 -7.51
CA LYS A 45 -4.65 -21.87 -6.12
C LYS A 45 -5.42 -23.17 -5.88
N SER A 46 -6.09 -23.73 -6.89
CA SER A 46 -6.74 -25.04 -6.77
C SER A 46 -5.74 -26.20 -6.78
N GLU A 47 -4.59 -25.99 -7.43
CA GLU A 47 -3.55 -27.01 -7.57
C GLU A 47 -2.49 -26.95 -6.47
N HIS A 48 -2.26 -25.75 -5.91
CA HIS A 48 -1.17 -25.51 -4.96
C HIS A 48 -1.68 -25.04 -3.60
N CYS A 49 -1.63 -25.92 -2.59
CA CYS A 49 -2.10 -25.61 -1.24
C CYS A 49 -1.38 -24.41 -0.61
N TRP A 50 -0.08 -24.21 -0.85
CA TRP A 50 0.66 -23.06 -0.32
C TRP A 50 0.13 -21.69 -0.81
N LEU A 51 -0.47 -21.64 -2.02
CA LEU A 51 -1.19 -20.46 -2.52
C LEU A 51 -2.57 -20.33 -1.87
N ALA A 52 -3.24 -21.47 -1.61
CA ALA A 52 -4.56 -21.49 -0.99
C ALA A 52 -4.53 -21.09 0.49
N GLU A 53 -3.43 -21.34 1.20
CA GLU A 53 -3.25 -21.03 2.61
C GLU A 53 -3.27 -19.53 2.89
N VAL A 54 -2.82 -18.69 1.97
CA VAL A 54 -2.75 -17.23 2.17
C VAL A 54 -4.03 -16.51 1.70
N PRO A 55 -4.28 -15.27 2.18
CA PRO A 55 -5.44 -14.50 1.76
C PRO A 55 -5.40 -14.19 0.25
N GLY A 56 -6.41 -14.67 -0.50
CA GLY A 56 -6.47 -14.49 -1.95
C GLY A 56 -6.47 -13.03 -2.40
N HIS A 57 -7.11 -12.14 -1.63
CA HIS A 57 -7.15 -10.71 -1.92
C HIS A 57 -5.77 -10.05 -1.87
N CYS A 58 -4.85 -10.52 -1.00
CA CYS A 58 -3.47 -10.02 -0.96
C CYS A 58 -2.70 -10.42 -2.24
N LEU A 59 -2.96 -11.62 -2.78
CA LEU A 59 -2.34 -12.08 -4.02
C LEU A 59 -2.89 -11.34 -5.24
N GLN A 60 -4.21 -11.15 -5.31
CA GLN A 60 -4.85 -10.34 -6.35
C GLN A 60 -4.34 -8.91 -6.33
N GLN A 61 -4.25 -8.31 -5.13
CA GLN A 61 -3.72 -6.96 -4.98
C GLN A 61 -2.25 -6.87 -5.43
N THR A 62 -1.45 -7.91 -5.19
CA THR A 62 -0.07 -7.98 -5.68
C THR A 62 0.00 -7.94 -7.21
N LEU A 63 -0.90 -8.63 -7.92
CA LEU A 63 -0.98 -8.59 -9.38
C LEU A 63 -1.51 -7.24 -9.90
N MET A 64 -2.44 -6.61 -9.18
CA MET A 64 -2.91 -5.24 -9.52
C MET A 64 -1.80 -4.21 -9.34
N ASP A 65 -1.02 -4.31 -8.26
CA ASP A 65 0.13 -3.43 -8.02
C ASP A 65 1.23 -3.65 -9.07
N LEU A 66 1.45 -4.90 -9.52
CA LEU A 66 2.33 -5.22 -10.65
C LEU A 66 1.81 -4.60 -11.95
N ASP A 67 0.51 -4.69 -12.20
CA ASP A 67 -0.12 -4.10 -13.37
C ASP A 67 0.11 -2.58 -13.43
N LYS A 68 -0.11 -1.91 -12.30
CA LYS A 68 0.16 -0.49 -12.16
C LYS A 68 1.64 -0.18 -12.39
N ALA A 69 2.56 -0.91 -11.77
CA ALA A 69 4.00 -0.71 -11.93
C ALA A 69 4.44 -0.88 -13.39
N CYS A 70 3.89 -1.88 -14.11
CA CYS A 70 4.19 -2.09 -15.52
C CYS A 70 3.65 -0.96 -16.42
N ARG A 71 2.52 -0.36 -16.07
CA ARG A 71 2.00 0.83 -16.79
C ARG A 71 2.86 2.05 -16.55
N ASP A 72 3.25 2.28 -15.30
CA ASP A 72 3.97 3.49 -14.89
C ASP A 72 5.44 3.49 -15.35
N HIS A 73 6.09 2.31 -15.39
CA HIS A 73 7.55 2.18 -15.61
C HIS A 73 7.93 1.30 -16.82
N GLY A 74 6.95 0.77 -17.54
CA GLY A 74 7.16 -0.25 -18.56
C GLY A 74 7.54 -1.62 -17.97
N THR A 75 7.17 -2.69 -18.68
CA THR A 75 7.36 -4.08 -18.18
C THR A 75 8.82 -4.42 -17.84
N PHE A 76 9.77 -3.91 -18.63
CA PHE A 76 11.19 -4.18 -18.42
C PHE A 76 11.82 -3.27 -17.35
N GLY A 77 11.21 -2.11 -17.04
CA GLY A 77 11.63 -1.20 -15.98
C GLY A 77 11.26 -1.69 -14.58
N VAL A 78 10.25 -2.56 -14.47
CA VAL A 78 9.82 -3.11 -13.16
C VAL A 78 10.86 -4.08 -12.62
N ARG A 79 11.21 -3.93 -11.34
CA ARG A 79 12.24 -4.74 -10.67
C ARG A 79 11.65 -6.02 -10.05
N TRP A 80 12.48 -7.06 -10.03
CA TRP A 80 12.25 -8.28 -9.27
C TRP A 80 12.25 -7.98 -7.76
N ARG A 81 11.38 -8.65 -7.04
CA ARG A 81 11.40 -8.62 -5.57
C ARG A 81 12.34 -9.69 -5.04
N SER A 82 13.55 -9.32 -4.62
CA SER A 82 14.51 -10.26 -4.06
C SER A 82 14.25 -10.54 -2.58
N ALA A 83 14.51 -11.77 -2.10
CA ALA A 83 14.34 -12.13 -0.70
C ALA A 83 15.20 -11.29 0.27
N ARG A 84 16.35 -10.81 -0.20
CA ARG A 84 17.30 -10.03 0.62
C ARG A 84 16.98 -8.54 0.70
N ARG A 85 16.44 -7.96 -0.38
CA ARG A 85 16.30 -6.49 -0.54
C ARG A 85 14.86 -6.01 -0.40
N TRP A 86 13.89 -6.90 -0.60
CA TRP A 86 12.50 -6.53 -0.52
C TRP A 86 11.94 -6.85 0.86
N ALA A 87 11.46 -5.84 1.56
CA ALA A 87 10.74 -6.01 2.81
C ALA A 87 9.30 -6.47 2.51
N PRO A 88 8.79 -7.52 3.20
CA PRO A 88 7.44 -7.99 3.02
C PRO A 88 6.40 -6.89 3.22
N SER A 89 5.54 -6.72 2.22
CA SER A 89 4.39 -5.81 2.29
C SER A 89 3.23 -6.39 1.51
N PHE A 90 2.03 -6.40 2.11
CA PHE A 90 0.82 -6.90 1.48
C PHE A 90 -0.40 -6.14 1.96
N ARG A 91 -1.42 -6.03 1.11
CA ARG A 91 -2.60 -5.22 1.34
C ARG A 91 -3.86 -6.05 1.37
N PHE A 92 -4.70 -5.73 2.33
CA PHE A 92 -6.09 -6.16 2.43
C PHE A 92 -6.97 -5.03 1.88
N PRO A 93 -7.59 -5.19 0.70
CA PRO A 93 -8.32 -4.09 0.04
C PRO A 93 -9.74 -3.88 0.55
N GLU A 94 -10.32 -4.86 1.27
CA GLU A 94 -11.74 -4.85 1.66
C GLU A 94 -11.90 -4.47 3.14
N GLY A 95 -12.09 -3.19 3.41
CA GLY A 95 -12.26 -2.66 4.76
C GLY A 95 -13.50 -3.20 5.48
N SER A 96 -14.58 -3.48 4.75
CA SER A 96 -15.84 -4.04 5.29
C SER A 96 -15.67 -5.42 5.95
N LYS A 97 -14.61 -6.14 5.62
CA LYS A 97 -14.25 -7.43 6.24
C LYS A 97 -13.33 -7.30 7.45
N MET A 98 -12.99 -6.07 7.83
CA MET A 98 -12.08 -5.77 8.93
C MET A 98 -12.85 -5.14 10.09
N GLY A 99 -12.72 -5.73 11.28
CA GLY A 99 -13.21 -5.13 12.50
C GLY A 99 -12.04 -4.52 13.29
N VAL A 100 -12.23 -3.33 13.85
CA VAL A 100 -11.26 -2.73 14.77
C VAL A 100 -11.87 -2.60 16.13
N GLU A 101 -11.14 -3.01 17.16
CA GLU A 101 -11.53 -2.90 18.55
C GLU A 101 -10.47 -2.14 19.34
N LYS A 102 -10.92 -1.21 20.17
CA LYS A 102 -10.09 -0.48 21.11
C LYS A 102 -9.83 -1.34 22.34
N LEU A 103 -8.59 -1.66 22.62
CA LEU A 103 -8.20 -2.39 23.82
C LEU A 103 -7.92 -1.45 25.00
N ASN A 104 -7.20 -0.35 24.74
CA ASN A 104 -6.91 0.68 25.73
C ASN A 104 -6.49 2.00 25.03
N ARG A 105 -6.02 2.98 25.81
CA ARG A 105 -5.58 4.28 25.27
C ARG A 105 -4.49 4.17 24.19
N ALA A 106 -3.56 3.22 24.30
CA ALA A 106 -2.39 3.08 23.42
C ALA A 106 -2.49 1.94 22.41
N LYS A 107 -3.40 0.97 22.63
CA LYS A 107 -3.48 -0.26 21.84
C LYS A 107 -4.87 -0.49 21.31
N SER A 108 -4.92 -0.98 20.07
CA SER A 108 -6.12 -1.52 19.42
C SER A 108 -5.81 -2.88 18.80
N GLN A 109 -6.82 -3.58 18.36
CA GLN A 109 -6.68 -4.78 17.54
C GLN A 109 -7.56 -4.68 16.30
N ILE A 110 -7.11 -5.32 15.22
CA ILE A 110 -7.82 -5.39 13.96
C ILE A 110 -7.97 -6.84 13.56
N LYS A 111 -9.15 -7.22 13.09
CA LYS A 111 -9.42 -8.53 12.51
C LYS A 111 -9.04 -8.49 11.04
N LEU A 112 -8.06 -9.28 10.64
CA LEU A 112 -7.62 -9.42 9.25
C LEU A 112 -7.98 -10.81 8.72
N PRO A 113 -8.46 -10.93 7.47
CA PRO A 113 -8.79 -12.22 6.86
C PRO A 113 -7.62 -13.20 6.96
N LYS A 114 -7.88 -14.40 7.46
CA LYS A 114 -6.92 -15.48 7.72
C LYS A 114 -5.81 -15.19 8.75
N LEU A 115 -5.50 -13.94 9.08
CA LEU A 115 -4.61 -13.60 10.19
C LEU A 115 -5.31 -13.58 11.56
N GLY A 116 -6.63 -13.42 11.57
CA GLY A 116 -7.36 -13.25 12.82
C GLY A 116 -7.12 -11.88 13.45
N TRP A 117 -7.20 -11.80 14.78
CA TRP A 117 -7.02 -10.59 15.54
C TRP A 117 -5.54 -10.23 15.71
N VAL A 118 -5.14 -9.08 15.19
CA VAL A 118 -3.78 -8.55 15.28
C VAL A 118 -3.77 -7.31 16.16
N LYS A 119 -3.01 -7.35 17.26
CA LYS A 119 -2.83 -6.20 18.17
C LYS A 119 -1.79 -5.25 17.60
N PHE A 120 -2.09 -3.96 17.67
CA PHE A 120 -1.16 -2.90 17.24
C PHE A 120 -1.20 -1.70 18.20
N ARG A 121 -0.09 -0.93 18.21
CA ARG A 121 -0.03 0.35 18.88
C ARG A 121 -0.63 1.41 17.98
N LYS A 122 -1.67 2.08 18.44
CA LYS A 122 -2.30 3.15 17.66
C LYS A 122 -1.54 4.47 17.83
N THR A 123 -1.46 5.23 16.76
CA THR A 123 -0.86 6.57 16.74
C THR A 123 -1.92 7.67 16.84
N ARG A 124 -3.16 7.39 16.43
CA ARG A 124 -4.31 8.32 16.49
C ARG A 124 -5.62 7.58 16.73
N SER A 125 -6.70 8.29 17.05
CA SER A 125 -8.03 7.72 17.15
C SER A 125 -8.54 7.29 15.78
N LEU A 126 -9.34 6.25 15.75
CA LEU A 126 -10.06 5.74 14.57
C LEU A 126 -11.58 5.82 14.81
N GLU A 127 -12.02 6.55 15.81
CA GLU A 127 -13.43 6.68 16.17
C GLU A 127 -14.19 7.47 15.09
N GLY A 128 -15.25 6.90 14.55
CA GLY A 128 -16.06 7.52 13.49
C GLY A 128 -15.50 7.37 12.09
N GLU A 129 -14.31 6.76 11.91
CA GLU A 129 -13.69 6.57 10.61
C GLU A 129 -14.06 5.22 9.97
N THR A 130 -14.28 5.22 8.66
CA THR A 130 -14.53 3.99 7.90
C THR A 130 -13.22 3.47 7.29
N ILE A 131 -12.83 2.25 7.67
CA ILE A 131 -11.63 1.62 7.10
C ILE A 131 -11.93 1.18 5.67
N ARG A 132 -11.11 1.57 4.73
CA ARG A 132 -11.17 1.17 3.31
C ARG A 132 -10.19 0.05 2.98
N SER A 133 -8.97 0.12 3.51
CA SER A 133 -7.98 -0.94 3.33
C SER A 133 -6.97 -0.94 4.47
N ALA A 134 -6.24 -2.05 4.62
CA ALA A 134 -5.13 -2.18 5.54
C ALA A 134 -3.90 -2.72 4.81
N THR A 135 -2.75 -2.08 4.99
CA THR A 135 -1.47 -2.56 4.49
C THR A 135 -0.60 -2.99 5.67
N VAL A 136 -0.13 -4.22 5.63
CA VAL A 136 0.82 -4.76 6.60
C VAL A 136 2.19 -4.79 5.94
N ALA A 137 3.16 -4.17 6.58
CA ALA A 137 4.53 -4.07 6.06
C ALA A 137 5.55 -4.33 7.16
N LYS A 138 6.68 -4.93 6.79
CA LYS A 138 7.83 -5.15 7.67
C LYS A 138 8.88 -4.07 7.41
N ASP A 139 9.39 -3.50 8.49
CA ASP A 139 10.56 -2.61 8.46
C ASP A 139 11.53 -3.04 9.55
N GLY A 140 12.72 -3.46 9.14
CA GLY A 140 13.69 -4.08 10.03
C GLY A 140 13.11 -5.29 10.77
N ARG A 141 13.04 -5.21 12.10
CA ARG A 141 12.48 -6.26 12.96
C ARG A 141 10.99 -6.07 13.27
N HIS A 142 10.41 -4.94 12.89
CA HIS A 142 9.06 -4.55 13.28
C HIS A 142 8.06 -4.71 12.14
N TRP A 143 6.84 -5.03 12.52
CA TRP A 143 5.68 -5.03 11.63
C TRP A 143 4.83 -3.80 11.89
N TYR A 144 4.43 -3.15 10.82
CA TYR A 144 3.58 -1.97 10.83
C TYR A 144 2.27 -2.28 10.11
N ILE A 145 1.22 -1.62 10.55
CA ILE A 145 -0.06 -1.62 9.87
C ILE A 145 -0.44 -0.17 9.53
N SER A 146 -0.70 0.07 8.26
CA SER A 146 -1.21 1.34 7.73
C SER A 146 -2.66 1.14 7.34
N LEU A 147 -3.55 1.96 7.86
CA LEU A 147 -4.97 1.92 7.58
C LEU A 147 -5.33 3.09 6.67
N LEU A 148 -5.94 2.80 5.53
CA LEU A 148 -6.61 3.80 4.72
C LEU A 148 -8.01 3.97 5.28
N VAL A 149 -8.31 5.17 5.73
CA VAL A 149 -9.60 5.50 6.35
C VAL A 149 -10.28 6.63 5.59
N GLU A 150 -11.60 6.62 5.64
CA GLU A 150 -12.44 7.70 5.18
C GLU A 150 -13.03 8.40 6.40
N ASP A 151 -12.72 9.68 6.55
CA ASP A 151 -13.12 10.49 7.70
C ASP A 151 -14.44 11.25 7.46
N GLY A 152 -15.12 10.96 6.34
CA GLY A 152 -16.38 11.60 5.96
C GLY A 152 -16.25 13.05 5.48
N LYS A 153 -15.03 13.60 5.42
CA LYS A 153 -14.82 14.95 4.93
C LYS A 153 -14.78 14.97 3.40
N SER A 154 -15.50 15.89 2.81
CA SER A 154 -15.37 16.18 1.38
C SER A 154 -14.04 16.86 1.08
N ALA A 155 -13.53 16.70 -0.13
CA ALA A 155 -12.39 17.49 -0.59
C ALA A 155 -12.71 19.00 -0.42
N PRO A 156 -11.75 19.83 -0.02
CA PRO A 156 -11.93 21.25 0.02
C PRO A 156 -12.47 21.73 -1.34
N GLN A 157 -13.42 22.67 -1.31
CA GLN A 157 -13.86 23.32 -2.54
C GLN A 157 -12.64 23.96 -3.21
N ALA A 158 -12.63 23.94 -4.54
CA ALA A 158 -11.61 24.65 -5.30
C ALA A 158 -11.57 26.10 -4.84
N HIS A 159 -10.36 26.68 -4.71
CA HIS A 159 -10.18 28.08 -4.31
C HIS A 159 -10.96 28.97 -5.26
N ALA A 160 -11.71 29.93 -4.73
CA ALA A 160 -12.57 30.83 -5.53
C ALA A 160 -11.76 31.69 -6.52
N ALA A 161 -10.47 31.89 -6.23
CA ALA A 161 -9.54 32.67 -7.07
C ALA A 161 -8.23 31.84 -7.22
N PRO A 162 -8.17 30.82 -8.11
CA PRO A 162 -6.99 29.96 -8.26
C PRO A 162 -5.73 30.72 -8.66
N ASP A 163 -5.87 31.83 -9.38
CA ASP A 163 -4.75 32.66 -9.84
C ASP A 163 -4.12 33.50 -8.71
N THR A 164 -4.71 33.50 -7.52
CA THR A 164 -4.16 34.17 -6.32
C THR A 164 -3.47 33.19 -5.36
N ALA A 165 -3.27 31.96 -5.77
CA ALA A 165 -2.56 30.98 -4.96
C ALA A 165 -1.08 31.35 -4.82
N VAL A 166 -0.61 31.46 -3.57
CA VAL A 166 0.80 31.75 -3.25
C VAL A 166 1.42 30.48 -2.67
N GLY A 167 2.50 30.03 -3.30
CA GLY A 167 3.34 28.97 -2.77
C GLY A 167 4.14 29.49 -1.57
N VAL A 168 4.21 28.73 -0.49
CA VAL A 168 4.98 29.06 0.72
C VAL A 168 5.99 27.96 0.97
N ASP A 169 7.27 28.34 1.01
CA ASP A 169 8.38 27.45 1.41
C ASP A 169 8.90 27.87 2.78
N ARG A 170 9.17 26.89 3.63
CA ARG A 170 9.74 27.09 4.97
C ARG A 170 11.20 26.67 4.96
N GLY A 171 12.10 27.64 5.17
CA GLY A 171 13.53 27.43 5.18
C GLY A 171 14.17 27.56 6.57
N VAL A 172 15.45 27.22 6.65
CA VAL A 172 16.27 27.35 7.87
C VAL A 172 16.98 28.70 7.92
N VAL A 173 17.33 29.27 6.77
CA VAL A 173 18.03 30.57 6.66
C VAL A 173 17.03 31.72 6.62
N VAL A 174 15.94 31.56 5.90
CA VAL A 174 14.78 32.45 5.88
C VAL A 174 13.57 31.67 6.34
N ALA A 175 12.84 32.18 7.31
CA ALA A 175 11.75 31.43 7.94
C ALA A 175 10.65 31.07 6.94
N VAL A 176 10.30 31.96 6.04
CA VAL A 176 9.29 31.76 5.00
C VAL A 176 9.68 32.53 3.73
N ALA A 177 9.66 31.83 2.60
CA ALA A 177 9.73 32.43 1.27
C ALA A 177 8.40 32.18 0.53
N THR A 178 7.90 33.18 -0.19
CA THR A 178 6.68 33.08 -0.99
C THR A 178 7.00 32.96 -2.47
N SER A 179 6.11 32.36 -3.25
CA SER A 179 6.23 32.33 -4.72
C SER A 179 6.09 33.72 -5.36
N ALA A 180 5.61 34.73 -4.63
CA ALA A 180 5.56 36.12 -5.03
C ALA A 180 6.90 36.85 -4.82
N GLY A 181 7.90 36.19 -4.21
CA GLY A 181 9.23 36.75 -3.96
C GLY A 181 9.39 37.39 -2.58
N ASP A 182 8.38 37.33 -1.72
CA ASP A 182 8.50 37.85 -0.35
C ASP A 182 9.33 36.92 0.50
N LEU A 183 10.27 37.49 1.25
CA LEU A 183 11.08 36.79 2.24
C LEU A 183 10.68 37.32 3.62
N LEU A 184 10.10 36.43 4.42
CA LEU A 184 9.66 36.76 5.77
C LEU A 184 10.59 36.03 6.75
N ASP A 185 11.35 36.79 7.51
CA ASP A 185 12.24 36.29 8.55
C ASP A 185 11.80 36.84 9.90
N GLN A 186 11.75 35.97 10.89
CA GLN A 186 11.41 36.37 12.24
C GLN A 186 12.65 36.31 13.11
N VAL A 187 13.12 37.44 13.55
CA VAL A 187 14.20 37.50 14.55
C VAL A 187 13.62 37.05 15.89
N PHE A 188 13.99 35.87 16.33
CA PHE A 188 13.70 35.40 17.68
C PHE A 188 14.65 36.16 18.63
N THR A 189 14.14 37.07 19.41
CA THR A 189 14.81 37.73 20.54
C THR A 189 14.65 36.90 21.80
#